data_65905dae4595a6141e8149a11b8b7c44
#
_entry.id   65905dae4595a6141e8149a11b8b7c44
#
_cell.length_a   1.000
_cell.length_b   1.000
_cell.length_c   1.000
_cell.angle_alpha   90.00
_cell.angle_beta   90.00
_cell.angle_gamma   90.00
#
_symmetry.space_group_name_H-M   'P 1'
#
loop_
_entity.id
_entity.type
_entity.pdbx_description
1 polymer ?
#
loop_
_entity_poly.entity_id
_entity_poly.type
_entity_poly.pdbx_seq_one_letter_code
_entity_poly.pdbx_strand_id
1 'polypeptide(L)'
;MKEFWNTIQLVFAAVGGWLGYFLGGCDGLLIALVIFVTCDYLTGIMCAIVDKKLSSEVGFKGICRKVLIFLLVGIANILDVQVIGTGSVLRTAVIFFYLSNEGVSLLENAAHLGLPVPEKMKDILAQLHDRAEKEEN
;
A
#
# COMPACT_ATOMS: atom_id res chain seq x y z
N MET A 1 30.59 8.25 -18.24
CA MET A 1 29.17 7.86 -18.35
C MET A 1 28.86 6.48 -17.78
N LYS A 2 29.67 5.46 -18.08
CA LYS A 2 29.47 4.11 -17.53
C LYS A 2 29.58 4.07 -16.00
N GLU A 3 30.55 4.77 -15.42
CA GLU A 3 30.75 4.84 -13.97
C GLU A 3 29.58 5.56 -13.25
N PHE A 4 29.09 6.64 -13.84
CA PHE A 4 27.92 7.36 -13.34
C PHE A 4 26.68 6.46 -13.33
N TRP A 5 26.46 5.70 -14.40
CA TRP A 5 25.36 4.76 -14.51
C TRP A 5 25.46 3.59 -13.51
N ASN A 6 26.65 3.06 -13.35
CA ASN A 6 26.92 2.01 -12.36
C ASN A 6 26.70 2.50 -10.92
N THR A 7 27.09 3.74 -10.62
CA THR A 7 26.86 4.34 -9.30
C THR A 7 25.35 4.50 -9.02
N ILE A 8 24.59 4.98 -10.00
CA ILE A 8 23.13 5.09 -9.87
C ILE A 8 22.51 3.73 -9.59
N GLN A 9 22.87 2.70 -10.37
CA GLN A 9 22.37 1.35 -10.16
C GLN A 9 22.70 0.79 -8.79
N LEU A 10 23.92 1.05 -8.31
CA LEU A 10 24.35 0.60 -6.99
C LEU A 10 23.55 1.29 -5.86
N VAL A 11 23.31 2.58 -5.99
CA VAL A 11 22.47 3.34 -5.03
C VAL A 11 21.05 2.81 -5.00
N PHE A 12 20.44 2.61 -6.17
CA PHE A 12 19.10 2.03 -6.26
C PHE A 12 19.02 0.62 -5.67
N ALA A 13 20.03 -0.22 -5.93
CA ALA A 13 20.10 -1.55 -5.36
C ALA A 13 20.22 -1.53 -3.84
N ALA A 14 21.06 -0.65 -3.29
CA ALA A 14 21.24 -0.50 -1.86
C ALA A 14 19.97 0.01 -1.16
N VAL A 15 19.33 1.03 -1.73
CA VAL A 15 18.06 1.58 -1.20
C VAL A 15 16.96 0.53 -1.29
N GLY A 16 16.84 -0.14 -2.42
CA GLY A 16 15.85 -1.21 -2.61
C GLY A 16 16.06 -2.38 -1.65
N GLY A 17 17.30 -2.79 -1.44
CA GLY A 17 17.65 -3.84 -0.49
C GLY A 17 17.31 -3.45 0.96
N TRP A 18 17.62 -2.23 1.35
CA TRP A 18 17.29 -1.72 2.68
C TRP A 18 15.77 -1.62 2.90
N LEU A 19 15.04 -1.08 1.92
CA LEU A 19 13.58 -1.01 1.98
C LEU A 19 12.96 -2.41 2.05
N GLY A 20 13.45 -3.35 1.27
CA GLY A 20 13.00 -4.74 1.31
C GLY A 20 13.22 -5.37 2.70
N TYR A 21 14.38 -5.14 3.29
CA TYR A 21 14.68 -5.59 4.64
C TYR A 21 13.74 -4.95 5.68
N PHE A 22 13.58 -3.63 5.61
CA PHE A 22 12.71 -2.87 6.52
C PHE A 22 11.25 -3.35 6.44
N LEU A 23 10.75 -3.61 5.23
CA LEU A 23 9.36 -4.04 4.99
C LEU A 23 9.13 -5.54 5.23
N GLY A 24 10.17 -6.30 5.53
CA GLY A 24 10.06 -7.73 5.80
C GLY A 24 10.10 -8.63 4.58
N GLY A 25 10.64 -8.15 3.48
CA GLY A 25 10.76 -8.86 2.22
C GLY A 25 9.65 -8.53 1.22
N CYS A 26 9.96 -8.72 -0.06
CA CYS A 26 9.03 -8.45 -1.16
C CYS A 26 8.24 -9.72 -1.50
N ASP A 27 7.29 -10.05 -0.66
CA ASP A 27 6.38 -11.19 -0.84
C ASP A 27 5.10 -10.79 -1.60
N GLY A 28 4.22 -11.76 -1.84
CA GLY A 28 2.96 -11.55 -2.56
C GLY A 28 2.04 -10.55 -1.86
N LEU A 29 2.01 -10.53 -0.53
CA LEU A 29 1.19 -9.58 0.24
C LEU A 29 1.68 -8.15 0.05
N LEU A 30 2.98 -7.92 0.13
CA LEU A 30 3.56 -6.59 -0.08
C LEU A 30 3.36 -6.12 -1.51
N ILE A 31 3.55 -7.00 -2.49
CA ILE A 31 3.32 -6.68 -3.91
C ILE A 31 1.86 -6.26 -4.12
N ALA A 32 0.90 -7.01 -3.57
CA ALA A 32 -0.52 -6.67 -3.66
C ALA A 32 -0.80 -5.30 -3.03
N LEU A 33 -0.23 -5.02 -1.87
CA LEU A 33 -0.38 -3.72 -1.21
C LEU A 33 0.17 -2.58 -2.06
N VAL A 34 1.37 -2.74 -2.63
CA VAL A 34 1.98 -1.73 -3.52
C VAL A 34 1.07 -1.44 -4.72
N ILE A 35 0.55 -2.49 -5.34
CA ILE A 35 -0.35 -2.35 -6.49
C ILE A 35 -1.64 -1.62 -6.09
N PHE A 36 -2.28 -2.02 -4.98
CA PHE A 36 -3.52 -1.41 -4.52
C PHE A 36 -3.33 0.06 -4.13
N VAL A 37 -2.27 0.37 -3.40
CA VAL A 37 -1.93 1.74 -3.02
C VAL A 37 -1.69 2.62 -4.25
N THR A 38 -0.96 2.11 -5.23
CA THR A 38 -0.68 2.83 -6.48
C THR A 38 -1.95 3.05 -7.29
N CYS A 39 -2.77 2.03 -7.47
CA CYS A 39 -4.03 2.13 -8.20
C CYS A 39 -5.03 3.06 -7.49
N ASP A 40 -5.13 2.99 -6.16
CA ASP A 40 -5.98 3.90 -5.41
C ASP A 40 -5.54 5.35 -5.57
N TYR A 41 -4.24 5.63 -5.49
CA TYR A 41 -3.71 6.97 -5.70
C TYR A 41 -4.02 7.50 -7.12
N LEU A 42 -3.76 6.68 -8.14
CA LEU A 42 -4.03 7.07 -9.54
C LEU A 42 -5.51 7.33 -9.78
N THR A 43 -6.38 6.46 -9.31
CA THR A 43 -7.83 6.63 -9.46
C THR A 43 -8.36 7.79 -8.63
N GLY A 44 -7.79 8.05 -7.46
CA GLY A 44 -8.09 9.24 -6.66
C GLY A 44 -7.74 10.54 -7.38
N ILE A 45 -6.59 10.59 -8.05
CA ILE A 45 -6.19 11.72 -8.91
C ILE A 45 -7.18 11.89 -10.08
N MET A 46 -7.57 10.79 -10.72
CA MET A 46 -8.57 10.83 -11.80
C MET A 46 -9.90 11.41 -11.31
N CYS A 47 -10.39 10.99 -10.16
CA CYS A 47 -11.60 11.55 -9.54
C CYS A 47 -11.45 13.06 -9.27
N ALA A 48 -10.31 13.48 -8.73
CA ALA A 48 -10.05 14.88 -8.45
C ALA A 48 -10.01 15.74 -9.71
N ILE A 49 -9.48 15.19 -10.81
CA ILE A 49 -9.49 15.88 -12.12
C ILE A 49 -10.93 16.04 -12.64
N VAL A 50 -11.73 14.99 -12.59
CA VAL A 50 -13.14 15.02 -13.04
C VAL A 50 -13.94 16.00 -12.21
N ASP A 51 -13.74 16.04 -10.90
CA ASP A 51 -14.43 16.94 -9.97
C ASP A 51 -13.85 18.38 -9.98
N LYS A 52 -12.78 18.62 -10.74
CA LYS A 52 -12.06 19.92 -10.78
C LYS A 52 -11.55 20.36 -9.41
N LYS A 53 -11.13 19.41 -8.58
CA LYS A 53 -10.59 19.61 -7.22
C LYS A 53 -9.11 19.26 -7.09
N LEU A 54 -8.45 18.93 -8.21
CA LEU A 54 -7.03 18.59 -8.18
C LEU A 54 -6.19 19.82 -7.82
N SER A 55 -5.33 19.63 -6.83
CA SER A 55 -4.33 20.62 -6.42
C SER A 55 -3.04 19.94 -5.99
N SER A 56 -1.95 20.68 -5.91
CA SER A 56 -0.67 20.18 -5.39
C SER A 56 -0.81 19.71 -3.93
N GLU A 57 -1.63 20.40 -3.14
CA GLU A 57 -1.91 20.03 -1.75
C GLU A 57 -2.60 18.68 -1.66
N VAL A 58 -3.64 18.44 -2.45
CA VAL A 58 -4.38 17.18 -2.50
C VAL A 58 -3.45 16.03 -2.92
N GLY A 59 -2.65 16.22 -3.95
CA GLY A 59 -1.70 15.21 -4.43
C GLY A 59 -0.62 14.90 -3.40
N PHE A 60 -0.03 15.91 -2.79
CA PHE A 60 1.01 15.74 -1.77
C PHE A 60 0.49 15.05 -0.50
N LYS A 61 -0.68 15.44 -0.04
CA LYS A 61 -1.33 14.82 1.13
C LYS A 61 -1.63 13.34 0.90
N GLY A 62 -2.07 12.99 -0.31
CA GLY A 62 -2.28 11.61 -0.73
C GLY A 62 -0.98 10.79 -0.68
N ILE A 63 0.12 11.32 -1.20
CA ILE A 63 1.44 10.68 -1.16
C ILE A 63 1.89 10.47 0.29
N CYS A 64 1.78 11.48 1.15
CA CYS A 64 2.15 11.38 2.56
C CYS A 64 1.39 10.25 3.27
N ARG A 65 0.10 10.14 3.05
CA ARG A 65 -0.72 9.06 3.62
C ARG A 65 -0.25 7.68 3.14
N LYS A 66 0.06 7.54 1.86
CA LYS A 66 0.55 6.29 1.28
C LYS A 66 1.93 5.90 1.83
N VAL A 67 2.83 6.87 1.99
CA VAL A 67 4.13 6.64 2.62
C VAL A 67 3.96 6.15 4.06
N LEU A 68 3.03 6.74 4.82
CA LEU A 68 2.75 6.31 6.19
C LEU A 68 2.26 4.86 6.27
N ILE A 69 1.50 4.38 5.31
CA ILE A 69 1.09 2.96 5.24
C ILE A 69 2.32 2.05 5.24
N PHE A 70 3.29 2.32 4.37
CA PHE A 70 4.52 1.51 4.28
C PHE A 70 5.42 1.66 5.50
N LEU A 71 5.46 2.84 6.13
CA LEU A 71 6.16 3.01 7.41
C LEU A 71 5.54 2.14 8.50
N LEU A 72 4.23 2.05 8.56
CA LEU A 72 3.54 1.19 9.53
C LEU A 72 3.79 -0.30 9.27
N VAL A 73 3.83 -0.71 8.01
CA VAL A 73 4.22 -2.09 7.64
C VAL A 73 5.64 -2.39 8.14
N GLY A 74 6.58 -1.48 7.90
CA GLY A 74 7.96 -1.64 8.36
C GLY A 74 8.08 -1.67 9.89
N ILE A 75 7.36 -0.81 10.59
CA ILE A 75 7.31 -0.81 12.06
C ILE A 75 6.76 -2.14 12.58
N ALA A 76 5.68 -2.63 12.00
CA ALA A 76 5.10 -3.93 12.36
C ALA A 76 6.10 -5.07 12.13
N ASN A 77 6.84 -5.04 11.01
CA ASN A 77 7.89 -6.01 10.75
C ASN A 77 9.01 -5.97 11.79
N ILE A 78 9.46 -4.79 12.18
CA ILE A 78 10.49 -4.64 13.22
C ILE A 78 9.99 -5.20 14.56
N LEU A 79 8.75 -4.94 14.92
CA LEU A 79 8.16 -5.49 16.14
C LEU A 79 8.07 -7.02 16.09
N ASP A 80 7.68 -7.58 14.95
CA ASP A 80 7.64 -9.05 14.78
C ASP A 80 9.03 -9.67 14.92
N VAL A 81 10.04 -9.09 14.30
CA VAL A 81 11.40 -9.68 14.24
C VAL A 81 12.20 -9.37 15.50
N GLN A 82 12.19 -8.13 15.98
CA GLN A 82 13.09 -7.68 17.05
C GLN A 82 12.48 -7.75 18.45
N VAL A 83 11.17 -7.59 18.58
CA VAL A 83 10.49 -7.56 19.88
C VAL A 83 9.83 -8.89 20.19
N ILE A 84 8.99 -9.39 19.30
CA ILE A 84 8.31 -10.68 19.45
C ILE A 84 9.29 -11.83 19.17
N GLY A 85 10.14 -11.67 18.15
CA GLY A 85 11.21 -12.60 17.82
C GLY A 85 10.81 -13.75 16.91
N THR A 86 9.52 -13.95 16.65
CA THR A 86 9.03 -15.05 15.80
C THR A 86 7.83 -14.63 14.97
N GLY A 87 7.75 -15.14 13.74
CA GLY A 87 6.59 -14.97 12.88
C GLY A 87 6.50 -13.59 12.21
N SER A 88 5.33 -13.32 11.66
CA SER A 88 5.02 -12.10 10.93
C SER A 88 3.56 -11.67 11.14
N VAL A 89 3.04 -11.86 12.35
CA VAL A 89 1.63 -11.67 12.68
C VAL A 89 1.23 -10.20 12.55
N LEU A 90 2.00 -9.29 13.14
CA LEU A 90 1.70 -7.86 13.10
C LEU A 90 1.84 -7.30 11.69
N ARG A 91 2.91 -7.66 10.99
CA ARG A 91 3.13 -7.26 9.60
C ARG A 91 1.98 -7.71 8.71
N THR A 92 1.57 -8.96 8.84
CA THR A 92 0.46 -9.54 8.07
C THR A 92 -0.84 -8.81 8.37
N ALA A 93 -1.16 -8.58 9.64
CA ALA A 93 -2.36 -7.86 10.06
C ALA A 93 -2.40 -6.43 9.48
N VAL A 94 -1.30 -5.70 9.56
CA VAL A 94 -1.19 -4.34 9.02
C VAL A 94 -1.38 -4.32 7.50
N ILE A 95 -0.74 -5.27 6.78
CA ILE A 95 -0.90 -5.36 5.33
C ILE A 95 -2.35 -5.66 4.95
N PHE A 96 -2.99 -6.65 5.59
CA PHE A 96 -4.39 -6.98 5.30
C PHE A 96 -5.34 -5.82 5.60
N PHE A 97 -5.11 -5.10 6.70
CA PHE A 97 -5.91 -3.93 7.04
C PHE A 97 -5.86 -2.88 5.94
N TYR A 98 -4.66 -2.47 5.53
CA TYR A 98 -4.53 -1.44 4.49
C TYR A 98 -4.87 -1.96 3.09
N LEU A 99 -4.61 -3.23 2.80
CA LEU A 99 -5.03 -3.85 1.54
C LEU A 99 -6.55 -3.77 1.36
N SER A 100 -7.31 -4.09 2.42
CA SER A 100 -8.77 -3.97 2.40
C SER A 100 -9.24 -2.52 2.24
N ASN A 101 -8.65 -1.60 3.00
CA ASN A 101 -8.99 -0.17 2.92
C ASN A 101 -8.69 0.44 1.55
N GLU A 102 -7.50 0.16 1.00
CA GLU A 102 -7.12 0.64 -0.33
C GLU A 102 -8.00 0.01 -1.42
N GLY A 103 -8.35 -1.27 -1.25
CA GLY A 103 -9.26 -1.96 -2.16
C GLY A 103 -10.66 -1.36 -2.17
N VAL A 104 -11.23 -1.08 -1.00
CA VAL A 104 -12.54 -0.41 -0.89
C VAL A 104 -12.48 0.99 -1.51
N SER A 105 -11.44 1.76 -1.20
CA SER A 105 -11.24 3.09 -1.77
C SER A 105 -11.13 3.05 -3.30
N LEU A 106 -10.42 2.06 -3.84
CA LEU A 106 -10.31 1.85 -5.28
C LEU A 106 -11.67 1.57 -5.92
N LEU A 107 -12.51 0.74 -5.29
CA LEU A 107 -13.87 0.47 -5.78
C LEU A 107 -14.76 1.72 -5.71
N GLU A 108 -14.64 2.51 -4.65
CA GLU A 108 -15.36 3.78 -4.52
C GLU A 108 -14.95 4.77 -5.63
N ASN A 109 -13.65 4.87 -5.92
CA ASN A 109 -13.15 5.70 -7.01
C ASN A 109 -13.68 5.23 -8.37
N ALA A 110 -13.69 3.93 -8.62
CA ALA A 110 -14.23 3.35 -9.86
C ALA A 110 -15.73 3.65 -10.01
N ALA A 111 -16.50 3.48 -8.95
CA ALA A 111 -17.93 3.79 -8.93
C ALA A 111 -18.18 5.29 -9.13
N HIS A 112 -17.36 6.15 -8.52
CA HIS A 112 -17.42 7.61 -8.70
C HIS A 112 -17.22 8.04 -10.15
N LEU A 113 -16.34 7.32 -10.87
CA LEU A 113 -16.09 7.54 -12.30
C LEU A 113 -17.12 6.86 -13.22
N GLY A 114 -18.14 6.23 -12.67
CA GLY A 114 -19.24 5.64 -13.41
C GLY A 114 -19.03 4.20 -13.87
N LEU A 115 -17.97 3.52 -13.40
CA LEU A 115 -17.74 2.12 -13.74
C LEU A 115 -18.57 1.19 -12.82
N PRO A 116 -19.30 0.20 -13.37
CA PRO A 116 -19.91 -0.83 -12.57
C PRO A 116 -18.84 -1.75 -11.96
N VAL A 117 -18.95 -2.04 -10.67
CA VAL A 117 -18.02 -2.92 -9.97
C VAL A 117 -18.70 -4.27 -9.73
N PRO A 118 -18.04 -5.41 -10.08
CA PRO A 118 -18.59 -6.73 -9.82
C PRO A 118 -18.86 -6.98 -8.33
N GLU A 119 -20.04 -7.50 -7.98
CA GLU A 119 -20.41 -7.80 -6.59
C GLU A 119 -19.42 -8.76 -5.90
N LYS A 120 -18.92 -9.75 -6.63
CA LYS A 120 -17.94 -10.71 -6.12
C LYS A 120 -16.66 -10.04 -5.64
N MET A 121 -16.23 -8.98 -6.31
CA MET A 121 -15.06 -8.19 -5.92
C MET A 121 -15.29 -7.43 -4.62
N LYS A 122 -16.48 -6.84 -4.47
CA LYS A 122 -16.91 -6.19 -3.22
C LYS A 122 -16.95 -7.17 -2.07
N ASP A 123 -17.49 -8.37 -2.28
CA ASP A 123 -17.60 -9.42 -1.27
C ASP A 123 -16.21 -9.88 -0.78
N ILE A 124 -15.27 -10.08 -1.69
CA ILE A 124 -13.90 -10.49 -1.35
C ILE A 124 -13.21 -9.41 -0.50
N LEU A 125 -13.34 -8.14 -0.88
CA LEU A 125 -12.74 -7.03 -0.14
C LEU A 125 -13.39 -6.82 1.24
N ALA A 126 -14.71 -7.02 1.35
CA ALA A 126 -15.41 -7.00 2.62
C ALA A 126 -14.91 -8.12 3.55
N GLN A 127 -14.69 -9.33 3.03
CA GLN A 127 -14.14 -10.44 3.80
C GLN A 127 -12.71 -10.16 4.29
N LEU A 128 -11.89 -9.49 3.49
CA LEU A 128 -10.54 -9.08 3.91
C LEU A 128 -10.59 -8.05 5.04
N HIS A 129 -11.52 -7.12 4.97
CA HIS A 129 -11.74 -6.12 6.01
C HIS A 129 -12.16 -6.77 7.33
N ASP A 130 -13.13 -7.67 7.29
CA ASP A 130 -13.61 -8.41 8.46
C ASP A 130 -12.51 -9.26 9.11
N ARG A 131 -11.61 -9.83 8.30
CA ARG A 131 -10.45 -10.58 8.82
C ARG A 131 -9.47 -9.65 9.54
N ALA A 132 -9.16 -8.50 8.95
CA ALA A 132 -8.26 -7.53 9.55
C ALA A 132 -8.77 -7.06 10.92
N GLU A 133 -10.08 -6.77 11.05
CA GLU A 133 -10.70 -6.37 12.32
C GLU A 133 -10.66 -7.49 13.38
N LYS A 134 -10.79 -8.75 12.98
CA LYS A 134 -10.74 -9.89 13.90
C LYS A 134 -9.35 -10.17 14.43
N GLU A 135 -8.32 -9.87 13.66
CA GLU A 135 -6.92 -10.04 14.09
C GLU A 135 -6.46 -8.93 15.05
N GLU A 136 -7.14 -7.77 15.05
CA GLU A 136 -6.90 -6.68 16.01
C GLU A 136 -7.53 -6.93 17.40
N ASN A 137 -8.51 -7.79 17.51
CA ASN A 137 -9.20 -8.15 18.75
C ASN A 137 -8.72 -9.49 19.32
#